data_7e941239b7f5fe63d23cd82923e54345
#
_entry.id   7e941239b7f5fe63d23cd82923e54345
#
_cell.length_a   1.000
_cell.length_b   1.000
_cell.length_c   1.000
_cell.angle_alpha   90.00
_cell.angle_beta   90.00
_cell.angle_gamma   90.00
#
_symmetry.space_group_name_H-M   'P 1'
#
loop_
_entity.id
_entity.type
_entity.pdbx_description
1 polymer ?
#
loop_
_entity_poly.entity_id
_entity_poly.type
_entity_poly.pdbx_seq_one_letter_code
_entity_poly.pdbx_strand_id
1 'polypeptide(L)'
;TFKAMKPGLFVYHCATPMVAQHITNGMYGLILIEPEGGLEEVDREFYVMQGELYTTQEHGDKGAHEFSLSRLLDERPTHFAFNGTMNALTKTHNMKAKVDETVRIFFGVGGPNATSSFHVIGEIFDRVHRDGDLTTAPGEGVQTVTVGPGSAAMVEFKVDVPGRYILVDHALSRMEKGLVGFLDVEGEERPSIFKVNK
;
A
#
# COMPACT_ATOMS: atom_id res chain seq x y z
N THR A 1 -9.03 23.71 -13.03
CA THR A 1 -9.03 22.68 -14.09
C THR A 1 -7.62 22.53 -14.64
N PHE A 2 -7.15 21.31 -14.85
CA PHE A 2 -5.87 21.02 -15.51
C PHE A 2 -6.04 19.84 -16.48
N LYS A 3 -5.11 19.71 -17.43
CA LYS A 3 -5.06 18.57 -18.35
C LYS A 3 -3.91 17.66 -17.94
N ALA A 4 -4.20 16.39 -17.67
CA ALA A 4 -3.17 15.38 -17.46
C ALA A 4 -2.41 15.13 -18.77
N MET A 5 -1.08 15.21 -18.73
CA MET A 5 -0.21 15.16 -19.92
C MET A 5 0.68 13.92 -19.98
N LYS A 6 0.76 13.18 -18.88
CA LYS A 6 1.62 11.99 -18.76
C LYS A 6 0.83 10.88 -18.10
N PRO A 7 0.78 9.68 -18.71
CA PRO A 7 0.25 8.50 -18.03
C PRO A 7 1.15 8.11 -16.85
N GLY A 8 0.53 7.56 -15.82
CA GLY A 8 1.24 7.15 -14.62
C GLY A 8 0.36 7.15 -13.39
N LEU A 9 0.88 6.61 -12.30
CA LEU A 9 0.28 6.62 -10.98
C LEU A 9 1.05 7.60 -10.09
N PHE A 10 0.40 8.67 -9.65
CA PHE A 10 1.07 9.77 -8.96
C PHE A 10 0.46 10.04 -7.58
N VAL A 11 1.33 10.35 -6.62
CA VAL A 11 0.89 10.88 -5.32
C VAL A 11 0.58 12.37 -5.48
N TYR A 12 -0.56 12.81 -4.95
CA TYR A 12 -0.85 14.21 -4.74
C TYR A 12 -1.00 14.50 -3.24
N HIS A 13 -0.69 15.70 -2.81
CA HIS A 13 -0.78 16.10 -1.40
C HIS A 13 -0.95 17.61 -1.24
N CYS A 14 -1.31 18.01 -0.01
CA CYS A 14 -1.36 19.42 0.37
C CYS A 14 0.03 20.06 0.24
N ALA A 15 0.06 21.30 -0.29
CA ALA A 15 1.28 22.09 -0.45
C ALA A 15 1.36 23.29 0.50
N THR A 16 0.43 23.42 1.44
CA THR A 16 0.46 24.47 2.45
C THR A 16 1.65 24.28 3.40
N PRO A 17 2.41 25.33 3.74
CA PRO A 17 3.40 25.26 4.82
C PRO A 17 2.73 24.92 6.16
N MET A 18 3.27 24.09 6.94
CA MET A 18 4.27 23.04 6.99
C MET A 18 3.80 21.76 6.28
N VAL A 19 4.26 21.53 5.09
CA VAL A 19 3.75 20.47 4.20
C VAL A 19 3.74 19.08 4.86
N ALA A 20 4.84 18.70 5.52
CA ALA A 20 4.95 17.39 6.16
C ALA A 20 3.91 17.16 7.26
N GLN A 21 3.53 18.21 8.01
CA GLN A 21 2.47 18.13 9.00
C GLN A 21 1.11 17.86 8.36
N HIS A 22 0.81 18.51 7.24
CA HIS A 22 -0.45 18.28 6.52
C HIS A 22 -0.50 16.87 5.94
N ILE A 23 0.62 16.38 5.41
CA ILE A 23 0.71 15.01 4.88
C ILE A 23 0.47 13.99 5.99
N THR A 24 1.16 14.08 7.13
CA THR A 24 0.97 13.11 8.22
C THR A 24 -0.43 13.16 8.84
N ASN A 25 -1.19 14.23 8.62
CA ASN A 25 -2.61 14.31 8.99
C ASN A 25 -3.56 13.79 7.89
N GLY A 26 -3.03 13.09 6.87
CA GLY A 26 -3.81 12.38 5.87
C GLY A 26 -4.15 13.21 4.61
N MET A 27 -3.53 14.37 4.40
CA MET A 27 -3.81 15.23 3.24
C MET A 27 -3.02 14.79 2.00
N TYR A 28 -3.22 13.57 1.55
CA TYR A 28 -2.60 12.98 0.37
C TYR A 28 -3.51 11.92 -0.28
N GLY A 29 -3.19 11.53 -1.49
CA GLY A 29 -3.84 10.45 -2.22
C GLY A 29 -3.10 10.08 -3.49
N LEU A 30 -3.69 9.17 -4.28
CA LEU A 30 -3.20 8.78 -5.60
C LEU A 30 -4.12 9.31 -6.70
N ILE A 31 -3.51 9.66 -7.82
CA ILE A 31 -4.19 9.91 -9.08
C ILE A 31 -3.61 9.00 -10.16
N LEU A 32 -4.48 8.23 -10.81
CA LEU A 32 -4.14 7.43 -11.97
C LEU A 32 -4.45 8.22 -13.23
N ILE A 33 -3.45 8.36 -14.10
CA ILE A 33 -3.61 8.82 -15.47
C ILE A 33 -3.30 7.62 -16.36
N GLU A 34 -4.35 7.04 -16.93
CA GLU A 34 -4.21 5.88 -17.79
C GLU A 34 -3.45 6.19 -19.08
N PRO A 35 -2.69 5.23 -19.63
CA PRO A 35 -2.14 5.35 -20.97
C PRO A 35 -3.27 5.40 -22.02
N GLU A 36 -2.94 5.88 -23.21
CA GLU A 36 -3.88 5.83 -24.33
C GLU A 36 -4.26 4.37 -24.62
N GLY A 37 -5.54 4.08 -24.55
CA GLY A 37 -6.07 2.70 -24.65
C GLY A 37 -6.45 2.05 -23.32
N GLY A 38 -6.14 2.70 -22.19
CA GLY A 38 -6.45 2.20 -20.84
C GLY A 38 -5.42 1.20 -20.31
N LEU A 39 -5.73 0.64 -19.16
CA LEU A 39 -5.01 -0.50 -18.57
C LEU A 39 -5.67 -1.82 -19.02
N GLU A 40 -4.89 -2.89 -19.00
CA GLU A 40 -5.45 -4.24 -19.19
C GLU A 40 -6.49 -4.53 -18.09
N GLU A 41 -7.57 -5.22 -18.45
CA GLU A 41 -8.61 -5.60 -17.49
C GLU A 41 -8.06 -6.65 -16.50
N VAL A 42 -8.46 -6.49 -15.24
CA VAL A 42 -8.17 -7.45 -14.17
C VAL A 42 -9.45 -7.71 -13.36
N ASP A 43 -9.48 -8.79 -12.59
CA ASP A 43 -10.68 -9.17 -11.85
C ASP A 43 -10.92 -8.29 -10.62
N ARG A 44 -9.83 -7.84 -9.98
CA ARG A 44 -9.87 -7.03 -8.75
C ARG A 44 -8.88 -5.88 -8.80
N GLU A 45 -9.33 -4.72 -8.37
CA GLU A 45 -8.47 -3.55 -8.17
C GLU A 45 -8.60 -3.02 -6.75
N PHE A 46 -7.46 -2.71 -6.14
CA PHE A 46 -7.41 -2.17 -4.78
C PHE A 46 -6.51 -0.95 -4.71
N TYR A 47 -6.94 0.01 -3.89
CA TYR A 47 -6.19 1.21 -3.55
C TYR A 47 -5.57 1.03 -2.17
N VAL A 48 -4.25 1.17 -2.06
CA VAL A 48 -3.50 1.05 -0.81
C VAL A 48 -2.50 2.18 -0.67
N MET A 49 -2.67 3.01 0.35
CA MET A 49 -1.76 4.11 0.68
C MET A 49 -1.12 3.86 2.05
N GLN A 50 0.20 3.81 2.09
CA GLN A 50 0.95 3.82 3.33
C GLN A 50 1.14 5.25 3.83
N GLY A 51 0.88 5.47 5.11
CA GLY A 51 1.16 6.69 5.83
C GLY A 51 1.69 6.42 7.22
N GLU A 52 2.20 7.48 7.84
CA GLU A 52 2.77 7.45 9.18
C GLU A 52 2.29 8.62 10.01
N LEU A 53 2.11 8.40 11.31
CA LEU A 53 1.63 9.41 12.23
C LEU A 53 2.66 9.66 13.34
N TYR A 54 2.72 10.89 13.77
CA TYR A 54 3.66 11.38 14.79
C TYR A 54 2.87 12.01 15.92
N THR A 55 2.72 11.28 17.01
CA THR A 55 1.90 11.71 18.14
C THR A 55 2.74 11.88 19.42
N THR A 56 2.28 12.73 20.34
CA THR A 56 2.92 12.89 21.65
C THR A 56 2.71 11.65 22.52
N GLN A 57 1.58 10.95 22.33
CA GLN A 57 1.28 9.67 22.98
C GLN A 57 2.03 8.54 22.30
N GLU A 58 2.29 7.47 23.05
CA GLU A 58 2.91 6.26 22.52
C GLU A 58 1.90 5.36 21.80
N HIS A 59 2.44 4.44 21.00
CA HIS A 59 1.60 3.43 20.36
C HIS A 59 0.93 2.54 21.43
N GLY A 60 -0.39 2.42 21.33
CA GLY A 60 -1.22 1.65 22.27
C GLY A 60 -1.87 2.47 23.38
N ASP A 61 -1.48 3.74 23.55
CA ASP A 61 -2.18 4.63 24.48
C ASP A 61 -3.64 4.83 24.01
N LYS A 62 -4.54 5.02 24.98
CA LYS A 62 -5.96 5.24 24.71
C LYS A 62 -6.29 6.73 24.76
N GLY A 63 -7.30 7.13 23.98
CA GLY A 63 -7.81 8.50 23.97
C GLY A 63 -7.35 9.30 22.77
N ALA A 64 -7.46 10.62 22.87
CA ALA A 64 -7.03 11.53 21.80
C ALA A 64 -5.50 11.62 21.76
N HIS A 65 -4.96 11.58 20.55
CA HIS A 65 -3.55 11.73 20.31
C HIS A 65 -3.26 13.07 19.66
N GLU A 66 -2.28 13.79 20.20
CA GLU A 66 -1.86 15.08 19.70
C GLU A 66 -0.66 14.94 18.76
N PHE A 67 -0.60 15.78 17.73
CA PHE A 67 0.53 15.82 16.80
C PHE A 67 1.83 16.25 17.52
N SER A 68 2.93 15.57 17.19
CA SER A 68 4.27 15.86 17.68
C SER A 68 5.22 16.31 16.57
N LEU A 69 5.51 17.61 16.53
CA LEU A 69 6.47 18.16 15.58
C LEU A 69 7.89 17.63 15.78
N SER A 70 8.33 17.45 17.02
CA SER A 70 9.67 16.91 17.30
C SER A 70 9.84 15.51 16.73
N ARG A 71 8.86 14.63 16.94
CA ARG A 71 8.92 13.27 16.38
C ARG A 71 8.87 13.27 14.85
N LEU A 72 8.13 14.20 14.25
CA LEU A 72 8.11 14.36 12.80
C LEU A 72 9.50 14.73 12.27
N LEU A 73 10.14 15.71 12.86
CA LEU A 73 11.48 16.18 12.47
C LEU A 73 12.58 15.15 12.76
N ASP A 74 12.42 14.35 13.82
CA ASP A 74 13.30 13.24 14.16
C ASP A 74 13.03 11.96 13.34
N GLU A 75 12.04 11.98 12.43
CA GLU A 75 11.62 10.82 11.63
C GLU A 75 11.26 9.59 12.49
N ARG A 76 10.63 9.81 13.65
CA ARG A 76 10.27 8.77 14.62
C ARG A 76 8.75 8.61 14.75
N PRO A 77 8.09 7.98 13.76
CA PRO A 77 6.65 7.79 13.79
C PRO A 77 6.24 6.86 14.94
N THR A 78 5.14 7.20 15.57
CA THR A 78 4.49 6.39 16.61
C THR A 78 3.59 5.32 16.02
N HIS A 79 2.92 5.64 14.91
CA HIS A 79 1.99 4.73 14.24
C HIS A 79 2.24 4.72 12.74
N PHE A 80 1.87 3.60 12.12
CA PHE A 80 1.76 3.46 10.67
C PHE A 80 0.35 2.98 10.32
N ALA A 81 -0.11 3.31 9.13
CA ALA A 81 -1.40 2.84 8.67
C ALA A 81 -1.43 2.64 7.15
N PHE A 82 -2.18 1.65 6.71
CA PHE A 82 -2.71 1.63 5.36
C PHE A 82 -4.05 2.38 5.34
N ASN A 83 -4.25 3.22 4.30
CA ASN A 83 -5.48 3.98 4.06
C ASN A 83 -5.91 4.84 5.27
N GLY A 84 -4.94 5.48 5.93
CA GLY A 84 -5.14 6.57 6.88
C GLY A 84 -5.56 6.17 8.30
N THR A 85 -5.89 4.90 8.57
CA THR A 85 -6.23 4.46 9.92
C THR A 85 -5.76 3.03 10.20
N MET A 86 -5.35 2.77 11.42
CA MET A 86 -5.05 1.40 11.85
C MET A 86 -6.28 0.51 11.69
N ASN A 87 -6.06 -0.72 11.24
CA ASN A 87 -7.10 -1.71 10.95
C ASN A 87 -8.05 -1.38 9.78
N ALA A 88 -7.79 -0.36 8.97
CA ALA A 88 -8.59 -0.10 7.78
C ALA A 88 -8.69 -1.35 6.89
N LEU A 89 -7.56 -1.97 6.58
CA LEU A 89 -7.48 -3.14 5.71
C LEU A 89 -7.49 -4.49 6.44
N THR A 90 -7.75 -4.50 7.74
CA THR A 90 -7.85 -5.76 8.51
C THR A 90 -9.22 -5.99 9.13
N LYS A 91 -10.05 -4.94 9.24
CA LYS A 91 -11.39 -5.01 9.86
C LYS A 91 -12.46 -4.32 9.04
N THR A 92 -12.21 -3.09 8.58
CA THR A 92 -13.26 -2.24 8.01
C THR A 92 -13.41 -2.43 6.51
N HIS A 93 -12.30 -2.58 5.80
CA HIS A 93 -12.23 -2.67 4.33
C HIS A 93 -11.31 -3.80 3.88
N ASN A 94 -11.55 -5.02 4.40
CA ASN A 94 -10.80 -6.20 3.97
C ASN A 94 -10.93 -6.38 2.46
N MET A 95 -9.79 -6.57 1.81
CA MET A 95 -9.77 -6.90 0.39
C MET A 95 -10.17 -8.36 0.21
N LYS A 96 -10.87 -8.66 -0.89
CA LYS A 96 -11.35 -10.00 -1.20
C LYS A 96 -11.10 -10.35 -2.65
N ALA A 97 -10.67 -11.57 -2.89
CA ALA A 97 -10.52 -12.15 -4.22
C ALA A 97 -10.92 -13.63 -4.21
N LYS A 98 -10.94 -14.25 -5.37
CA LYS A 98 -11.12 -15.69 -5.53
C LYS A 98 -9.89 -16.29 -6.21
N VAL A 99 -9.66 -17.57 -5.95
CA VAL A 99 -8.65 -18.33 -6.68
C VAL A 99 -8.86 -18.17 -8.18
N ASP A 100 -7.77 -18.03 -8.92
CA ASP A 100 -7.66 -17.72 -10.35
C ASP A 100 -7.93 -16.27 -10.74
N GLU A 101 -8.39 -15.40 -9.84
CA GLU A 101 -8.54 -13.97 -10.14
C GLU A 101 -7.16 -13.28 -10.19
N THR A 102 -7.03 -12.34 -11.11
CA THR A 102 -5.90 -11.40 -11.17
C THR A 102 -6.22 -10.17 -10.32
N VAL A 103 -5.32 -9.86 -9.44
CA VAL A 103 -5.41 -8.72 -8.50
C VAL A 103 -4.44 -7.63 -8.94
N ARG A 104 -4.91 -6.40 -9.01
CA ARG A 104 -4.12 -5.18 -9.18
C ARG A 104 -4.18 -4.35 -7.91
N ILE A 105 -3.01 -3.93 -7.40
CA ILE A 105 -2.93 -2.98 -6.30
C ILE A 105 -2.25 -1.70 -6.78
N PHE A 106 -2.95 -0.59 -6.67
CA PHE A 106 -2.38 0.75 -6.78
C PHE A 106 -1.82 1.13 -5.42
N PHE A 107 -0.51 1.03 -5.28
CA PHE A 107 0.19 1.26 -4.01
C PHE A 107 0.93 2.59 -4.03
N GLY A 108 0.78 3.39 -2.98
CA GLY A 108 1.50 4.64 -2.82
C GLY A 108 1.97 4.88 -1.40
N VAL A 109 3.00 5.71 -1.27
CA VAL A 109 3.54 6.13 0.02
C VAL A 109 3.32 7.63 0.17
N GLY A 110 2.34 8.00 1.03
CA GLY A 110 2.12 9.38 1.42
C GLY A 110 3.28 9.91 2.29
N GLY A 111 3.80 9.07 3.12
CA GLY A 111 4.93 9.39 3.99
C GLY A 111 4.52 10.18 5.22
N PRO A 112 5.28 11.25 5.58
CA PRO A 112 6.22 12.00 4.71
C PRO A 112 7.67 11.48 4.66
N ASN A 113 8.08 10.57 5.56
CA ASN A 113 9.50 10.25 5.72
C ASN A 113 9.87 8.78 5.39
N ALA A 114 8.99 7.82 5.72
CA ALA A 114 9.33 6.41 5.66
C ALA A 114 9.14 5.81 4.25
N THR A 115 10.23 5.27 3.70
CA THR A 115 10.19 4.41 2.51
C THR A 115 9.51 3.07 2.85
N SER A 116 8.71 2.53 1.95
CA SER A 116 8.12 1.20 2.04
C SER A 116 8.92 0.17 1.25
N SER A 117 9.01 -1.03 1.80
CA SER A 117 9.36 -2.26 1.07
C SER A 117 8.07 -3.09 0.97
N PHE A 118 7.19 -2.74 0.04
CA PHE A 118 5.86 -3.32 -0.07
C PHE A 118 5.90 -4.76 -0.55
N HIS A 119 5.19 -5.63 0.15
CA HIS A 119 5.08 -7.05 -0.14
C HIS A 119 3.69 -7.58 0.25
N VAL A 120 3.24 -8.61 -0.43
CA VAL A 120 2.09 -9.43 -0.07
C VAL A 120 2.61 -10.81 0.32
N ILE A 121 2.58 -11.14 1.63
CA ILE A 121 3.09 -12.42 2.12
C ILE A 121 2.27 -13.57 1.52
N GLY A 122 2.96 -14.47 0.86
CA GLY A 122 2.38 -15.60 0.13
C GLY A 122 2.38 -15.42 -1.39
N GLU A 123 2.76 -14.24 -1.90
CA GLU A 123 2.76 -13.94 -3.33
C GLU A 123 4.11 -13.44 -3.84
N ILE A 124 4.30 -13.62 -5.15
CA ILE A 124 5.29 -12.95 -5.97
C ILE A 124 4.52 -12.18 -7.04
N PHE A 125 4.78 -10.89 -7.17
CA PHE A 125 4.12 -10.07 -8.17
C PHE A 125 4.50 -10.50 -9.57
N ASP A 126 3.52 -10.83 -10.39
CA ASP A 126 3.72 -11.17 -11.80
C ASP A 126 4.24 -9.96 -12.57
N ARG A 127 3.68 -8.77 -12.28
CA ARG A 127 4.03 -7.50 -12.93
C ARG A 127 4.15 -6.38 -11.91
N VAL A 128 5.18 -5.55 -12.05
CA VAL A 128 5.41 -4.37 -11.20
C VAL A 128 5.79 -3.17 -12.04
N HIS A 129 4.93 -2.15 -12.02
CA HIS A 129 5.23 -0.83 -12.54
C HIS A 129 5.81 0.03 -11.40
N ARG A 130 7.13 0.22 -11.44
CA ARG A 130 7.88 0.97 -10.42
C ARG A 130 7.73 2.47 -10.64
N ASP A 131 7.81 3.24 -9.54
CA ASP A 131 7.80 4.70 -9.55
C ASP A 131 6.54 5.31 -10.22
N GLY A 132 5.46 4.52 -10.30
CA GLY A 132 4.22 4.91 -10.96
C GLY A 132 4.31 5.02 -12.47
N ASP A 133 5.42 4.57 -13.08
CA ASP A 133 5.60 4.63 -14.53
C ASP A 133 4.76 3.56 -15.25
N LEU A 134 3.83 4.01 -16.10
CA LEU A 134 2.99 3.18 -16.94
C LEU A 134 3.39 3.24 -18.42
N THR A 135 4.56 3.80 -18.73
CA THR A 135 5.05 3.99 -20.11
C THR A 135 6.13 2.99 -20.50
N THR A 136 6.76 2.35 -19.52
CA THR A 136 7.76 1.30 -19.74
C THR A 136 7.22 -0.08 -19.40
N ALA A 137 7.88 -1.11 -19.90
CA ALA A 137 7.52 -2.49 -19.57
C ALA A 137 7.66 -2.74 -18.05
N PRO A 138 6.71 -3.45 -17.41
CA PRO A 138 6.80 -3.78 -16.00
C PRO A 138 7.96 -4.74 -15.72
N GLY A 139 8.45 -4.70 -14.48
CA GLY A 139 9.28 -5.78 -13.96
C GLY A 139 8.43 -7.03 -13.70
N GLU A 140 8.99 -8.22 -13.93
CA GLU A 140 8.30 -9.50 -13.74
C GLU A 140 8.94 -10.32 -12.62
N GLY A 141 8.15 -11.14 -11.92
CA GLY A 141 8.64 -12.06 -10.89
C GLY A 141 9.24 -11.34 -9.67
N VAL A 142 8.61 -10.27 -9.21
CA VAL A 142 9.14 -9.39 -8.14
C VAL A 142 8.50 -9.73 -6.80
N GLN A 143 9.30 -10.10 -5.81
CA GLN A 143 8.79 -10.41 -4.47
C GLN A 143 8.41 -9.15 -3.68
N THR A 144 9.25 -8.14 -3.72
CA THR A 144 9.11 -6.92 -2.89
C THR A 144 9.46 -5.70 -3.73
N VAL A 145 8.65 -4.65 -3.63
CA VAL A 145 8.89 -3.39 -4.33
C VAL A 145 9.20 -2.27 -3.35
N THR A 146 10.28 -1.54 -3.60
CA THR A 146 10.64 -0.35 -2.82
C THR A 146 9.90 0.86 -3.37
N VAL A 147 9.19 1.58 -2.49
CA VAL A 147 8.44 2.79 -2.82
C VAL A 147 8.79 3.89 -1.82
N GLY A 148 9.41 4.95 -2.31
CA GLY A 148 9.79 6.10 -1.47
C GLY A 148 8.61 7.01 -1.10
N PRO A 149 8.78 7.91 -0.12
CA PRO A 149 7.80 8.95 0.17
C PRO A 149 7.47 9.78 -1.07
N GLY A 150 6.18 10.00 -1.34
CA GLY A 150 5.72 10.72 -2.52
C GLY A 150 5.79 9.92 -3.83
N SER A 151 6.13 8.62 -3.77
CA SER A 151 6.16 7.73 -4.92
C SER A 151 5.04 6.69 -4.86
N ALA A 152 4.86 5.97 -5.96
CA ALA A 152 3.86 4.93 -6.12
C ALA A 152 4.40 3.73 -6.92
N ALA A 153 3.72 2.60 -6.82
CA ALA A 153 3.90 1.45 -7.70
C ALA A 153 2.54 0.81 -7.99
N MET A 154 2.39 0.24 -9.17
CA MET A 154 1.26 -0.64 -9.48
C MET A 154 1.78 -2.06 -9.56
N VAL A 155 1.16 -2.97 -8.82
CA VAL A 155 1.53 -4.39 -8.81
C VAL A 155 0.36 -5.25 -9.23
N GLU A 156 0.65 -6.31 -9.96
CA GLU A 156 -0.34 -7.29 -10.42
C GLU A 156 0.14 -8.70 -10.11
N PHE A 157 -0.77 -9.56 -9.69
CA PHE A 157 -0.51 -10.97 -9.43
C PHE A 157 -1.80 -11.79 -9.51
N LYS A 158 -1.65 -13.04 -9.91
CA LYS A 158 -2.74 -14.00 -9.92
C LYS A 158 -2.73 -14.81 -8.64
N VAL A 159 -3.87 -14.91 -7.95
CA VAL A 159 -3.97 -15.69 -6.72
C VAL A 159 -4.30 -17.15 -7.02
N ASP A 160 -3.39 -18.07 -6.67
CA ASP A 160 -3.49 -19.48 -7.01
C ASP A 160 -3.99 -20.37 -5.87
N VAL A 161 -3.94 -19.92 -4.62
CA VAL A 161 -4.29 -20.72 -3.45
C VAL A 161 -5.26 -19.95 -2.56
N PRO A 162 -6.32 -20.57 -2.00
CA PRO A 162 -7.19 -19.88 -1.06
C PRO A 162 -6.49 -19.67 0.28
N GLY A 163 -6.84 -18.56 0.97
CA GLY A 163 -6.28 -18.24 2.27
C GLY A 163 -6.23 -16.74 2.52
N ARG A 164 -5.61 -16.38 3.63
CA ARG A 164 -5.36 -14.99 3.98
C ARG A 164 -3.94 -14.60 3.64
N TYR A 165 -3.80 -13.66 2.73
CA TYR A 165 -2.55 -13.03 2.36
C TYR A 165 -2.38 -11.73 3.13
N ILE A 166 -1.16 -11.42 3.56
CA ILE A 166 -0.89 -10.30 4.45
C ILE A 166 -0.10 -9.23 3.70
N LEU A 167 -0.67 -8.05 3.56
CA LEU A 167 0.03 -6.88 3.03
C LEU A 167 0.89 -6.28 4.12
N VAL A 168 2.16 -6.07 3.80
CA VAL A 168 3.15 -5.53 4.72
C VAL A 168 4.10 -4.53 4.04
N ASP A 169 4.68 -3.66 4.83
CA ASP A 169 6.02 -3.15 4.59
C ASP A 169 6.99 -4.14 5.22
N HIS A 170 7.97 -4.63 4.45
CA HIS A 170 8.90 -5.66 4.92
C HIS A 170 9.89 -5.16 6.01
N ALA A 171 9.82 -3.90 6.38
CA ALA A 171 10.30 -3.40 7.67
C ALA A 171 9.30 -3.83 8.77
N LEU A 172 9.29 -5.13 9.08
CA LEU A 172 8.18 -5.83 9.75
C LEU A 172 7.81 -5.29 11.13
N SER A 173 8.73 -4.62 11.84
CA SER A 173 8.40 -3.93 13.08
C SER A 173 7.29 -2.88 12.95
N ARG A 174 7.02 -2.42 11.73
CA ARG A 174 5.93 -1.48 11.45
C ARG A 174 4.55 -2.13 11.54
N MET A 175 4.44 -3.46 11.40
CA MET A 175 3.21 -4.20 11.67
C MET A 175 2.73 -3.99 13.11
N GLU A 176 3.68 -4.04 14.06
CA GLU A 176 3.38 -3.80 15.48
C GLU A 176 2.93 -2.36 15.74
N LYS A 177 3.20 -1.45 14.82
CA LYS A 177 2.74 -0.06 14.86
C LYS A 177 1.49 0.21 14.02
N GLY A 178 0.85 -0.85 13.50
CA GLY A 178 -0.44 -0.78 12.81
C GLY A 178 -0.41 -0.96 11.29
N LEU A 179 0.77 -1.17 10.68
CA LEU A 179 0.91 -1.28 9.22
C LEU A 179 0.70 -2.71 8.74
N VAL A 180 -0.55 -3.10 8.61
CA VAL A 180 -0.94 -4.42 8.14
C VAL A 180 -2.26 -4.36 7.38
N GLY A 181 -2.38 -5.15 6.31
CA GLY A 181 -3.60 -5.34 5.54
C GLY A 181 -3.85 -6.81 5.24
N PHE A 182 -5.10 -7.21 4.97
CA PHE A 182 -5.47 -8.56 4.61
C PHE A 182 -6.16 -8.59 3.23
N LEU A 183 -5.72 -9.56 2.42
CA LEU A 183 -6.43 -10.00 1.23
C LEU A 183 -6.94 -11.42 1.51
N ASP A 184 -8.24 -11.57 1.67
CA ASP A 184 -8.89 -12.87 1.88
C ASP A 184 -9.26 -13.47 0.52
N VAL A 185 -8.66 -14.60 0.18
CA VAL A 185 -8.88 -15.32 -1.07
C VAL A 185 -9.74 -16.56 -0.82
N GLU A 186 -10.89 -16.60 -1.47
CA GLU A 186 -11.84 -17.73 -1.38
C GLU A 186 -11.67 -18.66 -2.58
N GLY A 187 -11.87 -19.96 -2.38
CA GLY A 187 -11.82 -20.95 -3.46
C GLY A 187 -11.51 -22.36 -2.97
N GLU A 188 -11.32 -23.28 -3.92
CA GLU A 188 -10.94 -24.65 -3.61
C GLU A 188 -9.46 -24.77 -3.27
N GLU A 189 -9.14 -25.62 -2.29
CA GLU A 189 -7.75 -25.92 -1.95
C GLU A 189 -7.00 -26.54 -3.13
N ARG A 190 -5.72 -26.17 -3.30
CA ARG A 190 -4.81 -26.72 -4.32
C ARG A 190 -3.61 -27.42 -3.67
N PRO A 191 -3.78 -28.66 -3.17
CA PRO A 191 -2.73 -29.39 -2.44
C PRO A 191 -1.48 -29.68 -3.28
N SER A 192 -1.56 -29.57 -4.61
CA SER A 192 -0.42 -29.68 -5.52
C SER A 192 0.48 -28.43 -5.50
N ILE A 193 -0.03 -27.27 -5.08
CA ILE A 193 0.71 -26.01 -4.95
C ILE A 193 1.07 -25.79 -3.49
N PHE A 194 0.09 -25.86 -2.58
CA PHE A 194 0.32 -25.64 -1.16
C PHE A 194 -0.46 -26.65 -0.32
N LYS A 195 0.23 -27.32 0.61
CA LYS A 195 -0.35 -28.27 1.55
C LYS A 195 0.30 -28.17 2.92
N VAL A 196 -0.52 -27.95 3.94
CA VAL A 196 -0.07 -28.06 5.34
C VAL A 196 0.02 -29.53 5.72
N ASN A 197 1.22 -30.01 5.99
CA ASN A 197 1.41 -31.33 6.60
C ASN A 197 1.09 -31.23 8.10
N LYS A 198 0.12 -32.03 8.54
CA LYS A 198 -0.24 -32.15 9.97
C LYS A 198 0.80 -32.98 10.70
#